data_4cfcd2f4193f3aa30f314eca37b21a3b
#
_entry.id   4cfcd2f4193f3aa30f314eca37b21a3b
#
_cell.length_a   1.000
_cell.length_b   1.000
_cell.length_c   1.000
_cell.angle_alpha   90.00
_cell.angle_beta   90.00
_cell.angle_gamma   90.00
#
_symmetry.space_group_name_H-M   'P 1'
#
loop_
_entity.id
_entity.type
_entity.pdbx_description
1 polymer ?
#
loop_
_entity_poly.entity_id
_entity_poly.type
_entity_poly.pdbx_seq_one_letter_code
_entity_poly.pdbx_strand_id
1 'polypeptide(L)'
;DIGSFRHLTATGTITAGSFMYSSDESLKKDIKTIEEPIEKIKQLRGVSYTWNENSTQEGKKDIGLIAQEVEKVLPELVAQSDSMDTKTVNYGHLIGLLIKAVKDQQKQIDELKK
;
A
#
# COMPACT_ATOMS: atom_id res chain seq x y z
N ASP A 1 -8.15 -27.66 -0.01
CA ASP A 1 -8.12 -26.66 -1.07
C ASP A 1 -9.46 -25.98 -1.20
N ILE A 2 -9.47 -24.67 -1.11
CA ILE A 2 -10.69 -23.86 -1.15
C ILE A 2 -10.98 -23.29 -2.53
N GLY A 3 -10.15 -23.60 -3.53
CA GLY A 3 -10.35 -23.17 -4.91
C GLY A 3 -9.96 -21.72 -5.15
N SER A 4 -10.59 -21.10 -6.16
CA SER A 4 -10.30 -19.74 -6.59
C SER A 4 -11.41 -18.78 -6.20
N PHE A 5 -11.02 -17.56 -5.81
CA PHE A 5 -11.95 -16.49 -5.49
C PHE A 5 -11.60 -15.24 -6.30
N ARG A 6 -12.60 -14.48 -6.69
CA ARG A 6 -12.36 -13.17 -7.28
C ARG A 6 -11.99 -12.18 -6.19
N HIS A 7 -12.72 -12.22 -5.10
CA HIS A 7 -12.51 -11.35 -3.95
C HIS A 7 -12.67 -12.14 -2.68
N LEU A 8 -11.82 -11.86 -1.73
CA LEU A 8 -11.90 -12.44 -0.40
C LEU A 8 -11.77 -11.31 0.60
N THR A 9 -12.77 -11.16 1.47
CA THR A 9 -12.76 -10.14 2.51
C THR A 9 -12.76 -10.82 3.88
N ALA A 10 -11.87 -10.36 4.75
CA ALA A 10 -11.84 -10.82 6.14
C ALA A 10 -12.08 -9.61 7.04
N THR A 11 -12.86 -9.77 8.10
CA THR A 11 -13.13 -8.71 9.06
C THR A 11 -12.12 -8.67 10.19
N GLY A 12 -11.30 -9.72 10.30
CA GLY A 12 -10.26 -9.82 11.31
C GLY A 12 -8.88 -9.96 10.66
N THR A 13 -8.00 -10.64 11.38
CA THR A 13 -6.62 -10.85 10.93
C THR A 13 -6.53 -12.07 10.01
N ILE A 14 -5.72 -11.96 8.96
CA ILE A 14 -5.36 -13.10 8.11
C ILE A 14 -3.90 -13.43 8.41
N THR A 15 -3.63 -14.67 8.77
CA THR A 15 -2.28 -15.16 9.05
C THR A 15 -1.94 -16.28 8.06
N ALA A 16 -0.78 -16.17 7.43
CA ALA A 16 -0.30 -17.18 6.50
C ALA A 16 1.22 -17.26 6.58
N GLY A 17 1.80 -18.38 6.15
CA GLY A 17 3.25 -18.50 6.05
C GLY A 17 3.84 -17.58 5.00
N SER A 18 3.06 -17.25 3.97
CA SER A 18 3.47 -16.28 2.93
C SER A 18 2.25 -15.77 2.18
N PHE A 19 2.41 -14.61 1.55
CA PHE A 19 1.43 -14.06 0.61
C PHE A 19 2.15 -13.81 -0.71
N MET A 20 1.57 -14.29 -1.81
CA MET A 20 2.17 -14.12 -3.14
C MET A 20 1.26 -13.26 -4.00
N TYR A 21 1.83 -12.23 -4.58
CA TYR A 21 1.12 -11.29 -5.43
C TYR A 21 1.34 -11.66 -6.90
N SER A 22 0.28 -11.72 -7.68
CA SER A 22 0.39 -11.89 -9.13
C SER A 22 1.13 -10.69 -9.70
N SER A 23 2.23 -10.93 -10.40
CA SER A 23 3.08 -9.85 -10.89
C SER A 23 3.80 -10.19 -12.19
N ASP A 24 3.31 -11.19 -12.89
CA ASP A 24 3.91 -11.60 -14.16
C ASP A 24 3.79 -10.48 -15.19
N GLU A 25 4.83 -10.28 -15.96
CA GLU A 25 4.87 -9.24 -16.99
C GLU A 25 3.72 -9.37 -17.99
N SER A 26 3.32 -10.59 -18.29
CA SER A 26 2.23 -10.85 -19.25
C SER A 26 0.88 -10.32 -18.82
N LEU A 27 0.74 -9.95 -17.54
CA LEU A 27 -0.50 -9.41 -17.00
C LEU A 27 -0.52 -7.88 -17.01
N LYS A 28 0.55 -7.25 -17.47
CA LYS A 28 0.74 -5.80 -17.35
C LYS A 28 1.02 -5.17 -18.71
N LYS A 29 0.63 -3.93 -18.87
CA LYS A 29 0.96 -3.13 -20.06
C LYS A 29 1.33 -1.73 -19.64
N ASP A 30 1.90 -0.96 -20.58
CA ASP A 30 2.29 0.44 -20.34
C ASP A 30 3.24 0.56 -19.13
N ILE A 31 4.17 -0.37 -19.04
CA ILE A 31 5.10 -0.44 -17.91
C ILE A 31 6.09 0.71 -18.00
N LYS A 32 6.13 1.52 -16.94
CA LYS A 32 7.04 2.66 -16.85
C LYS A 32 7.68 2.70 -15.48
N THR A 33 8.91 3.18 -15.43
CA THR A 33 9.57 3.46 -14.16
C THR A 33 8.82 4.59 -13.46
N ILE A 34 8.60 4.44 -12.17
CA ILE A 34 7.90 5.46 -11.37
C ILE A 34 8.70 6.77 -11.39
N GLU A 35 7.99 7.87 -11.61
CA GLU A 35 8.59 9.20 -11.60
C GLU A 35 8.34 9.89 -10.26
N GLU A 36 9.32 10.67 -9.81
CA GLU A 36 9.24 11.51 -8.60
C GLU A 36 8.75 10.76 -7.36
N PRO A 37 9.36 9.60 -7.04
CA PRO A 37 8.88 8.80 -5.91
C PRO A 37 9.08 9.50 -4.57
N ILE A 38 10.14 10.27 -4.40
CA ILE A 38 10.42 10.98 -3.15
C ILE A 38 9.35 12.06 -2.92
N GLU A 39 8.98 12.78 -3.96
CA GLU A 39 7.95 13.81 -3.86
C GLU A 39 6.59 13.21 -3.49
N LYS A 40 6.28 12.03 -4.01
CA LYS A 40 5.06 11.32 -3.63
C LYS A 40 5.09 10.90 -2.18
N ILE A 41 6.21 10.34 -1.72
CA ILE A 41 6.37 9.90 -0.33
C ILE A 41 6.26 11.06 0.64
N LYS A 42 6.79 12.24 0.28
CA LYS A 42 6.69 13.42 1.14
C LYS A 42 5.25 13.85 1.41
N GLN A 43 4.33 13.48 0.55
CA GLN A 43 2.91 13.81 0.70
C GLN A 43 2.15 12.76 1.50
N LEU A 44 2.78 11.65 1.83
CA LEU A 44 2.21 10.61 2.67
C LEU A 44 2.71 10.78 4.10
N ARG A 45 1.94 10.28 5.06
CA ARG A 45 2.42 10.29 6.44
C ARG A 45 2.07 8.98 7.13
N GLY A 46 3.04 8.46 7.88
CA GLY A 46 2.80 7.34 8.76
C GLY A 46 2.10 7.87 10.02
N VAL A 47 1.09 7.18 10.47
CA VAL A 47 0.32 7.60 11.64
C VAL A 47 0.18 6.45 12.64
N SER A 48 0.03 6.80 13.89
CA SER A 48 -0.41 5.86 14.92
C SER A 48 -1.86 6.18 15.24
N TYR A 49 -2.64 5.15 15.56
CA TYR A 49 -4.07 5.32 15.81
C TYR A 49 -4.61 4.20 16.69
N THR A 50 -5.83 4.37 17.13
CA THR A 50 -6.60 3.35 17.82
C THR A 50 -7.83 3.05 16.96
N TRP A 51 -8.08 1.77 16.68
CA TRP A 51 -9.30 1.38 15.97
C TRP A 51 -10.53 1.78 16.79
N ASN A 52 -11.47 2.45 16.15
CA ASN A 52 -12.66 2.96 16.84
C ASN A 52 -13.84 1.97 16.82
N GLU A 53 -14.99 2.41 17.29
CA GLU A 53 -16.19 1.58 17.45
C GLU A 53 -16.76 1.06 16.12
N ASN A 54 -16.38 1.64 15.00
CA ASN A 54 -16.85 1.18 13.68
C ASN A 54 -16.03 0.01 13.14
N SER A 55 -14.95 -0.36 13.83
CA SER A 55 -14.06 -1.43 13.41
C SER A 55 -14.25 -2.68 14.26
N THR A 56 -14.08 -3.86 13.64
CA THR A 56 -14.05 -5.14 14.40
C THR A 56 -12.82 -5.22 15.29
N GLN A 57 -11.84 -4.34 15.11
CA GLN A 57 -10.62 -4.27 15.90
C GLN A 57 -10.69 -3.22 17.02
N GLU A 58 -11.89 -2.73 17.35
CA GLU A 58 -12.08 -1.64 18.31
C GLU A 58 -11.15 -1.75 19.53
N GLY A 59 -10.51 -0.65 19.86
CA GLY A 59 -9.63 -0.54 21.02
C GLY A 59 -8.18 -0.94 20.77
N LYS A 60 -7.88 -1.58 19.65
CA LYS A 60 -6.51 -1.99 19.31
C LYS A 60 -5.73 -0.79 18.82
N LYS A 61 -4.51 -0.61 19.34
CA LYS A 61 -3.59 0.42 18.86
C LYS A 61 -2.80 -0.12 17.68
N ASP A 62 -2.59 0.72 16.68
CA ASP A 62 -1.93 0.30 15.46
C ASP A 62 -1.20 1.46 14.80
N ILE A 63 -0.47 1.16 13.74
CA ILE A 63 0.19 2.18 12.91
C ILE A 63 -0.11 1.87 11.44
N GLY A 64 -0.09 2.89 10.63
CA GLY A 64 -0.33 2.72 9.19
C GLY A 64 -0.53 4.04 8.49
N LEU A 65 -1.32 4.01 7.42
CA LEU A 65 -1.63 5.17 6.59
C LEU A 65 -3.14 5.41 6.61
N ILE A 66 -3.54 6.59 6.19
CA ILE A 66 -4.96 6.95 6.05
C ILE A 66 -5.32 6.85 4.56
N ALA A 67 -6.32 6.03 4.24
CA ALA A 67 -6.72 5.77 2.85
C ALA A 67 -7.01 7.06 2.07
N GLN A 68 -7.71 8.01 2.68
CA GLN A 68 -8.06 9.26 2.01
C GLN A 68 -6.82 10.10 1.68
N GLU A 69 -5.79 10.04 2.51
CA GLU A 69 -4.54 10.76 2.24
C GLU A 69 -3.75 10.07 1.11
N VAL A 70 -3.72 8.74 1.13
CA VAL A 70 -3.07 7.97 0.07
C VAL A 70 -3.75 8.22 -1.27
N GLU A 71 -5.06 8.28 -1.29
CA GLU A 71 -5.85 8.47 -2.52
C GLU A 71 -5.47 9.74 -3.26
N LYS A 72 -5.14 10.79 -2.54
CA LYS A 72 -4.75 12.07 -3.16
C LYS A 72 -3.44 11.99 -3.93
N VAL A 73 -2.58 11.05 -3.56
CA VAL A 73 -1.24 10.90 -4.15
C VAL A 73 -1.16 9.70 -5.07
N LEU A 74 -1.74 8.59 -4.65
CA LEU A 74 -1.66 7.29 -5.33
C LEU A 74 -3.06 6.66 -5.37
N PRO A 75 -3.98 7.23 -6.17
CA PRO A 75 -5.36 6.71 -6.21
C PRO A 75 -5.44 5.24 -6.65
N GLU A 76 -4.47 4.77 -7.43
CA GLU A 76 -4.44 3.36 -7.87
C GLU A 76 -4.23 2.37 -6.74
N LEU A 77 -3.79 2.82 -5.57
CA LEU A 77 -3.57 1.96 -4.41
C LEU A 77 -4.74 1.96 -3.43
N VAL A 78 -5.81 2.69 -3.75
CA VAL A 78 -6.96 2.82 -2.85
C VAL A 78 -8.21 2.31 -3.57
N ALA A 79 -8.99 1.51 -2.84
CA ALA A 79 -10.25 0.98 -3.35
C ALA A 79 -11.35 1.17 -2.32
N GLN A 80 -12.58 1.25 -2.81
CA GLN A 80 -13.77 1.28 -1.96
C GLN A 80 -14.16 -0.17 -1.68
N SER A 81 -14.33 -0.53 -0.42
CA SER A 81 -14.81 -1.85 -0.06
C SER A 81 -16.30 -1.96 -0.38
N ASP A 82 -16.68 -2.97 -1.16
CA ASP A 82 -18.08 -3.18 -1.54
C ASP A 82 -18.97 -3.55 -0.34
N SER A 83 -18.39 -4.26 0.63
CA SER A 83 -19.16 -4.80 1.74
C SER A 83 -19.21 -3.90 2.96
N MET A 84 -18.29 -2.95 3.11
CA MET A 84 -18.14 -2.18 4.34
C MET A 84 -18.26 -0.67 4.17
N ASP A 85 -18.45 -0.21 2.95
CA ASP A 85 -18.54 1.23 2.61
C ASP A 85 -17.36 2.03 3.17
N THR A 86 -16.18 1.41 3.18
CA THR A 86 -14.94 2.03 3.66
C THR A 86 -13.86 1.88 2.62
N LYS A 87 -12.85 2.73 2.68
CA LYS A 87 -11.73 2.68 1.75
C LYS A 87 -10.61 1.79 2.27
N THR A 88 -9.92 1.14 1.35
CA THR A 88 -8.80 0.24 1.64
C THR A 88 -7.56 0.70 0.91
N VAL A 89 -6.39 0.33 1.45
CA VAL A 89 -5.09 0.66 0.85
C VAL A 89 -4.35 -0.64 0.53
N ASN A 90 -3.79 -0.71 -0.67
CA ASN A 90 -2.94 -1.81 -1.05
C ASN A 90 -1.50 -1.53 -0.58
N TYR A 91 -1.22 -1.88 0.67
CA TYR A 91 0.10 -1.64 1.27
C TYR A 91 1.22 -2.36 0.52
N GLY A 92 0.96 -3.58 0.05
CA GLY A 92 1.99 -4.36 -0.64
C GLY A 92 2.52 -3.67 -1.89
N HIS A 93 1.67 -2.94 -2.59
CA HIS A 93 2.08 -2.27 -3.81
C HIS A 93 2.90 -1.00 -3.58
N LEU A 94 2.95 -0.50 -2.33
CA LEU A 94 3.86 0.60 -1.97
C LEU A 94 5.33 0.19 -2.08
N ILE A 95 5.62 -1.10 -2.10
CA ILE A 95 7.00 -1.59 -2.21
C ILE A 95 7.68 -1.05 -3.46
N GLY A 96 6.98 -1.04 -4.61
CA GLY A 96 7.55 -0.50 -5.85
C GLY A 96 7.97 0.95 -5.73
N LEU A 97 7.12 1.77 -5.10
CA LEU A 97 7.41 3.18 -4.88
C LEU A 97 8.62 3.35 -3.96
N LEU A 98 8.67 2.56 -2.88
CA LEU A 98 9.77 2.63 -1.92
C LEU A 98 11.10 2.20 -2.55
N ILE A 99 11.09 1.16 -3.39
CA ILE A 99 12.30 0.71 -4.09
C ILE A 99 12.86 1.84 -4.95
N LYS A 100 12.00 2.48 -5.75
CA LYS A 100 12.45 3.56 -6.62
C LYS A 100 12.94 4.75 -5.79
N ALA A 101 12.24 5.08 -4.71
CA ALA A 101 12.65 6.17 -3.83
C ALA A 101 14.00 5.93 -3.19
N VAL A 102 14.25 4.72 -2.71
CA VAL A 102 15.55 4.36 -2.10
C VAL A 102 16.66 4.48 -3.14
N LYS A 103 16.41 4.02 -4.37
CA LYS A 103 17.40 4.12 -5.45
C LYS A 103 17.71 5.58 -5.80
N ASP A 104 16.70 6.43 -5.86
CA ASP A 104 16.89 7.86 -6.13
C ASP A 104 17.66 8.52 -5.00
N GLN A 105 17.38 8.16 -3.74
CA GLN A 105 18.11 8.68 -2.61
C GLN A 105 19.57 8.23 -2.62
N GLN A 106 19.83 6.98 -3.01
CA GLN A 106 21.19 6.50 -3.11
C GLN A 106 21.98 7.31 -4.16
N LYS A 107 21.33 7.63 -5.26
CA LYS A 107 21.95 8.46 -6.31
C LYS A 107 22.29 9.84 -5.76
N GLN A 108 21.37 10.45 -5.00
CA GLN A 108 21.61 11.76 -4.37
C GLN A 108 22.77 11.70 -3.38
N ILE A 109 22.83 10.63 -2.57
CA ILE A 109 23.94 10.42 -1.62
C ILE A 109 25.26 10.33 -2.37
N ASP A 110 25.31 9.55 -3.46
CA ASP A 110 26.52 9.38 -4.25
C ASP A 110 26.99 10.72 -4.85
N GLU A 111 26.05 11.55 -5.29
CA GLU A 111 26.36 12.87 -5.83
C GLU A 111 26.94 13.80 -4.74
N LEU A 112 26.45 13.68 -3.50
CA LEU A 112 26.96 14.48 -2.39
C LEU A 112 28.38 14.08 -1.96
N LYS A 113 28.82 12.87 -2.32
CA LYS A 113 30.16 12.36 -1.98
C LYS A 113 31.23 12.82 -2.97
N LYS A 114 30.86 13.38 -4.07
CA LYS A 114 31.80 13.82 -5.10
C LYS A 114 32.52 15.11 -4.70
#